data_fcc52352365235b6625e1b69ccee3852
#
_entry.id   fcc52352365235b6625e1b69ccee3852
#
_cell.length_a   1.000
_cell.length_b   1.000
_cell.length_c   1.000
_cell.angle_alpha   90.00
_cell.angle_beta   90.00
_cell.angle_gamma   90.00
#
_symmetry.space_group_name_H-M   'P 1'
#
loop_
_entity.id
_entity.type
_entity.pdbx_description
1 polymer ?
#
loop_
_entity_poly.entity_id
_entity_poly.type
_entity_poly.pdbx_seq_one_letter_code
_entity_poly.pdbx_strand_id
1 'polypeptide(L)'
;KPTFSRVSSEAIKKQQSQINLLADDRADTNAPKQSEIIEKKLDSLHDMLRNQMVKEEETDKKEDVKPAVRPENNANFKSLKLIYNKLLENEVSEKYANAIINDIENSMKKESNLDSILASVYQKIILKFGEPEAIEDDDRRKIVFFIGPTGVGKTTTIAKLASDFKLTRSKNVAMITADTYRIAAVEQLNTYASILDVPVNVIYSPSEIVESIEELSDYQMIFVDTAGRSHKNTEQRDEIIEMISNVRNSDIDADIIIFLVMSVTTKYRDMVNICDAYKSLNSYRLLFTKLDETDSVGNILNIKLYTGAPISYTTCGQNVPDDIDSVDVQKLAKSLLGGE
;
A
#
# COMPACT_ATOMS: atom_id res chain seq x y z
N LYS A 1 10.67 -43.19 -21.87
CA LYS A 1 9.85 -42.11 -22.43
C LYS A 1 8.59 -42.04 -21.59
N PRO A 2 8.36 -40.99 -20.81
CA PRO A 2 7.07 -40.75 -20.16
C PRO A 2 6.15 -40.03 -21.13
N THR A 3 4.96 -40.54 -21.29
CA THR A 3 3.86 -39.96 -22.07
C THR A 3 3.17 -38.88 -21.25
N PHE A 4 3.23 -37.64 -21.73
CA PHE A 4 2.41 -36.53 -21.20
C PHE A 4 0.95 -36.75 -21.62
N SER A 5 0.04 -36.86 -20.64
CA SER A 5 -1.39 -36.82 -20.87
C SER A 5 -1.86 -35.41 -21.20
N ARG A 6 -2.51 -35.27 -22.35
CA ARG A 6 -3.19 -34.03 -22.77
C ARG A 6 -4.29 -33.69 -21.77
N VAL A 7 -4.17 -32.48 -21.13
CA VAL A 7 -5.28 -31.89 -20.42
C VAL A 7 -6.37 -31.56 -21.43
N SER A 8 -7.59 -32.04 -21.17
CA SER A 8 -8.69 -31.96 -22.13
C SER A 8 -9.18 -30.50 -22.30
N SER A 9 -9.46 -30.14 -23.54
CA SER A 9 -10.00 -28.83 -23.94
C SER A 9 -11.32 -28.43 -23.24
N GLU A 10 -11.97 -29.34 -22.55
CA GLU A 10 -13.18 -29.11 -21.78
C GLU A 10 -12.91 -28.45 -20.42
N ALA A 11 -11.76 -28.71 -19.78
CA ALA A 11 -11.38 -28.05 -18.53
C ALA A 11 -11.06 -26.57 -18.75
N ILE A 12 -10.42 -26.25 -19.89
CA ILE A 12 -10.11 -24.87 -20.28
C ILE A 12 -11.38 -24.08 -20.61
N LYS A 13 -12.35 -24.71 -21.29
CA LYS A 13 -13.65 -24.08 -21.59
C LYS A 13 -14.50 -23.82 -20.34
N LYS A 14 -14.41 -24.68 -19.33
CA LYS A 14 -15.15 -24.53 -18.07
C LYS A 14 -14.57 -23.39 -17.20
N GLN A 15 -13.26 -23.21 -17.21
CA GLN A 15 -12.61 -22.05 -16.57
C GLN A 15 -12.91 -20.75 -17.30
N GLN A 16 -12.88 -20.75 -18.62
CA GLN A 16 -13.22 -19.58 -19.45
C GLN A 16 -14.68 -19.13 -19.25
N SER A 17 -15.60 -20.06 -19.04
CA SER A 17 -17.02 -19.75 -18.77
C SER A 17 -17.25 -19.15 -17.36
N GLN A 18 -16.44 -19.55 -16.37
CA GLN A 18 -16.48 -18.95 -15.02
C GLN A 18 -15.86 -17.55 -14.99
N ILE A 19 -14.83 -17.31 -15.78
CA ILE A 19 -14.19 -15.98 -15.91
C ILE A 19 -15.13 -14.98 -16.61
N ASN A 20 -15.89 -15.43 -17.62
CA ASN A 20 -16.85 -14.55 -18.32
C ASN A 20 -18.10 -14.22 -17.48
N LEU A 21 -18.49 -15.07 -16.53
CA LEU A 21 -19.57 -14.77 -15.58
C LEU A 21 -19.18 -13.73 -14.51
N LEU A 22 -17.88 -13.57 -14.24
CA LEU A 22 -17.34 -12.56 -13.32
C LEU A 22 -17.00 -11.22 -14.02
N ALA A 23 -16.89 -11.22 -15.35
CA ALA A 23 -16.60 -10.02 -16.14
C ALA A 23 -17.85 -9.16 -16.44
N ASP A 24 -19.05 -9.74 -16.44
CA ASP A 24 -20.30 -9.01 -16.73
C ASP A 24 -20.81 -8.16 -15.55
N ASP A 25 -20.27 -8.33 -14.34
CA ASP A 25 -20.61 -7.51 -13.17
C ASP A 25 -19.80 -6.21 -13.01
N ARG A 26 -18.87 -5.92 -13.94
CA ARG A 26 -18.00 -4.73 -13.87
C ARG A 26 -18.43 -3.53 -14.73
N ALA A 27 -19.57 -3.60 -15.38
CA ALA A 27 -20.08 -2.51 -16.21
C ALA A 27 -21.46 -2.05 -15.76
N ASP A 28 -21.53 -1.45 -14.55
CA ASP A 28 -22.65 -0.54 -14.25
C ASP A 28 -22.22 0.56 -13.28
N THR A 29 -22.00 1.73 -13.84
CA THR A 29 -21.80 3.01 -13.18
C THR A 29 -23.05 3.38 -12.38
N ASN A 30 -23.07 3.11 -11.08
CA ASN A 30 -24.11 3.59 -10.17
C ASN A 30 -23.49 4.41 -9.03
N ALA A 31 -23.20 5.67 -9.29
CA ALA A 31 -22.81 6.66 -8.28
C ALA A 31 -23.76 6.76 -7.07
N PRO A 32 -25.11 6.56 -7.17
CA PRO A 32 -25.98 6.60 -6.01
C PRO A 32 -25.83 5.40 -5.05
N LYS A 33 -25.42 4.22 -5.52
CA LYS A 33 -25.24 3.05 -4.64
C LYS A 33 -24.01 3.11 -3.74
N GLN A 34 -22.95 3.79 -4.18
CA GLN A 34 -21.76 4.00 -3.34
C GLN A 34 -22.05 4.95 -2.18
N SER A 35 -22.88 5.98 -2.37
CA SER A 35 -23.27 6.88 -1.30
C SER A 35 -24.08 6.16 -0.19
N GLU A 36 -25.05 5.31 -0.56
CA GLU A 36 -25.81 4.52 0.40
C GLU A 36 -24.97 3.48 1.17
N ILE A 37 -23.95 2.92 0.52
CA ILE A 37 -23.01 1.98 1.18
C ILE A 37 -22.12 2.74 2.17
N ILE A 38 -21.70 3.94 1.83
CA ILE A 38 -20.90 4.81 2.70
C ILE A 38 -21.74 5.25 3.91
N GLU A 39 -22.99 5.66 3.72
CA GLU A 39 -23.91 6.01 4.81
C GLU A 39 -24.14 4.83 5.77
N LYS A 40 -24.46 3.65 5.28
CA LYS A 40 -24.65 2.46 6.13
C LYS A 40 -23.39 2.06 6.91
N LYS A 41 -22.20 2.28 6.34
CA LYS A 41 -20.94 2.00 7.03
C LYS A 41 -20.58 3.08 8.03
N LEU A 42 -20.93 4.34 7.80
CA LEU A 42 -20.85 5.41 8.78
C LEU A 42 -21.80 5.20 9.95
N ASP A 43 -23.01 4.74 9.70
CA ASP A 43 -23.99 4.37 10.73
C ASP A 43 -23.46 3.24 11.63
N SER A 44 -22.82 2.23 11.05
CA SER A 44 -22.17 1.14 11.81
C SER A 44 -21.04 1.64 12.71
N LEU A 45 -20.21 2.56 12.21
CA LEU A 45 -19.16 3.23 13.01
C LEU A 45 -19.76 4.08 14.13
N HIS A 46 -20.85 4.79 13.85
CA HIS A 46 -21.60 5.56 14.83
C HIS A 46 -22.09 4.70 16.00
N ASP A 47 -22.71 3.56 15.69
CA ASP A 47 -23.21 2.64 16.72
C ASP A 47 -22.09 2.05 17.58
N MET A 48 -20.96 1.70 16.99
CA MET A 48 -19.77 1.23 17.73
C MET A 48 -19.22 2.29 18.68
N LEU A 49 -19.04 3.51 18.21
CA LEU A 49 -18.52 4.62 19.02
C LEU A 49 -19.50 5.04 20.10
N ARG A 50 -20.81 5.04 19.82
CA ARG A 50 -21.87 5.29 20.81
C ARG A 50 -21.86 4.25 21.93
N ASN A 51 -21.67 2.98 21.58
CA ASN A 51 -21.59 1.90 22.56
C ASN A 51 -20.33 2.01 23.44
N GLN A 52 -19.21 2.52 22.92
CA GLN A 52 -18.00 2.81 23.70
C GLN A 52 -18.22 4.01 24.63
N MET A 53 -18.87 5.09 24.17
CA MET A 53 -19.21 6.24 25.02
C MET A 53 -20.09 5.85 26.21
N VAL A 54 -21.08 4.96 25.99
CA VAL A 54 -21.94 4.44 27.08
C VAL A 54 -21.14 3.64 28.09
N LYS A 55 -20.14 2.84 27.63
CA LYS A 55 -19.27 2.08 28.55
C LYS A 55 -18.32 2.98 29.35
N GLU A 56 -17.79 4.05 28.77
CA GLU A 56 -16.95 5.03 29.49
C GLU A 56 -17.78 5.83 30.52
N GLU A 57 -19.05 6.16 30.24
CA GLU A 57 -19.93 6.83 31.22
C GLU A 57 -20.26 5.96 32.42
N GLU A 58 -20.27 4.62 32.28
CA GLU A 58 -20.43 3.68 33.37
C GLU A 58 -19.16 3.51 34.23
N THR A 59 -17.97 3.73 33.64
CA THR A 59 -16.69 3.63 34.36
C THR A 59 -16.31 4.92 35.08
N ASP A 60 -16.64 6.09 34.52
CA ASP A 60 -16.35 7.41 35.15
C ASP A 60 -17.15 7.68 36.44
N LYS A 61 -18.15 6.87 36.75
CA LYS A 61 -18.92 6.99 38.01
C LYS A 61 -18.22 6.42 39.25
N LYS A 62 -16.98 5.93 39.14
CA LYS A 62 -16.26 5.27 40.22
C LYS A 62 -14.96 5.91 40.72
N GLU A 63 -14.53 7.05 40.19
CA GLU A 63 -13.32 7.71 40.71
C GLU A 63 -13.55 9.21 40.98
N ASP A 64 -13.75 9.52 42.27
CA ASP A 64 -13.69 10.88 42.82
C ASP A 64 -12.24 11.35 42.92
N VAL A 65 -11.71 12.04 41.94
CA VAL A 65 -10.53 12.92 42.10
C VAL A 65 -10.76 14.19 41.30
N LYS A 66 -10.95 15.30 42.05
CA LYS A 66 -11.07 16.64 41.48
C LYS A 66 -9.73 17.15 40.99
N PRO A 67 -9.59 17.55 39.74
CA PRO A 67 -8.70 18.64 39.32
C PRO A 67 -9.49 19.85 38.86
N ALA A 68 -8.81 20.98 38.92
CA ALA A 68 -9.34 22.33 38.75
C ALA A 68 -10.07 22.57 37.42
N VAL A 69 -11.24 23.11 37.57
CA VAL A 69 -12.24 23.62 36.66
C VAL A 69 -11.70 24.25 35.37
N ARG A 70 -12.05 23.64 34.23
CA ARG A 70 -12.51 24.31 33.04
C ARG A 70 -13.92 23.78 32.72
N PRO A 71 -14.90 24.64 32.36
CA PRO A 71 -16.27 24.18 32.10
C PRO A 71 -16.36 23.67 30.65
N GLU A 72 -16.05 22.41 30.41
CA GLU A 72 -16.17 21.77 29.10
C GLU A 72 -16.94 20.45 29.20
N ASN A 73 -18.21 20.57 29.58
CA ASN A 73 -19.22 19.55 29.28
C ASN A 73 -19.67 19.70 27.83
N ASN A 74 -18.76 19.56 26.88
CA ASN A 74 -19.10 19.64 25.47
C ASN A 74 -19.15 18.20 24.92
N ALA A 75 -20.33 17.76 24.45
CA ALA A 75 -20.49 16.45 23.82
C ALA A 75 -19.45 16.24 22.68
N ASN A 76 -19.10 17.32 21.99
CA ASN A 76 -18.05 17.33 20.97
C ASN A 76 -16.67 16.94 21.51
N PHE A 77 -16.30 17.38 22.72
CA PHE A 77 -15.01 17.05 23.33
C PHE A 77 -14.90 15.55 23.63
N LYS A 78 -15.95 14.93 24.15
CA LYS A 78 -15.98 13.49 24.39
C LYS A 78 -15.85 12.70 23.09
N SER A 79 -16.55 13.11 22.03
CA SER A 79 -16.46 12.48 20.72
C SER A 79 -15.07 12.60 20.10
N LEU A 80 -14.47 13.78 20.17
CA LEU A 80 -13.11 14.00 19.65
C LEU A 80 -12.06 13.20 20.44
N LYS A 81 -12.20 13.10 21.77
CA LYS A 81 -11.32 12.28 22.62
C LYS A 81 -11.42 10.80 22.24
N LEU A 82 -12.63 10.30 21.99
CA LEU A 82 -12.83 8.91 21.57
C LEU A 82 -12.17 8.64 20.21
N ILE A 83 -12.37 9.53 19.23
CA ILE A 83 -11.74 9.41 17.92
C ILE A 83 -10.21 9.50 18.03
N TYR A 84 -9.70 10.40 18.85
CA TYR A 84 -8.26 10.52 19.12
C TYR A 84 -7.69 9.21 19.68
N ASN A 85 -8.34 8.63 20.68
CA ASN A 85 -7.93 7.35 21.25
C ASN A 85 -7.95 6.25 20.19
N LYS A 86 -8.99 6.22 19.33
CA LYS A 86 -9.09 5.24 18.25
C LYS A 86 -7.96 5.35 17.22
N LEU A 87 -7.54 6.57 16.88
CA LEU A 87 -6.37 6.79 16.03
C LEU A 87 -5.08 6.28 16.69
N LEU A 88 -4.90 6.50 18.00
CA LEU A 88 -3.74 6.00 18.74
C LEU A 88 -3.75 4.46 18.85
N GLU A 89 -4.90 3.84 19.10
CA GLU A 89 -5.06 2.38 19.09
C GLU A 89 -4.66 1.77 17.75
N ASN A 90 -4.94 2.47 16.67
CA ASN A 90 -4.50 2.09 15.31
C ASN A 90 -3.05 2.51 14.98
N GLU A 91 -2.24 2.85 15.98
CA GLU A 91 -0.83 3.25 15.84
C GLU A 91 -0.60 4.53 15.02
N VAL A 92 -1.60 5.40 14.88
CA VAL A 92 -1.36 6.76 14.36
C VAL A 92 -0.54 7.51 15.39
N SER A 93 0.57 8.13 14.97
CA SER A 93 1.43 8.84 15.92
C SER A 93 0.69 10.05 16.51
N GLU A 94 0.93 10.34 17.80
CA GLU A 94 0.31 11.48 18.52
C GLU A 94 0.42 12.79 17.76
N LYS A 95 1.54 13.05 17.11
CA LYS A 95 1.77 14.25 16.29
C LYS A 95 0.70 14.40 15.21
N TYR A 96 0.39 13.34 14.50
CA TYR A 96 -0.56 13.36 13.39
C TYR A 96 -2.00 13.25 13.87
N ALA A 97 -2.26 12.48 14.91
CA ALA A 97 -3.57 12.42 15.57
C ALA A 97 -3.96 13.82 16.10
N ASN A 98 -3.07 14.49 16.83
CA ASN A 98 -3.29 15.86 17.29
C ASN A 98 -3.54 16.86 16.14
N ALA A 99 -2.78 16.75 15.03
CA ALA A 99 -2.98 17.61 13.87
C ALA A 99 -4.37 17.38 13.23
N ILE A 100 -4.83 16.14 13.15
CA ILE A 100 -6.18 15.81 12.63
C ILE A 100 -7.25 16.40 13.54
N ILE A 101 -7.16 16.19 14.85
CA ILE A 101 -8.14 16.71 15.81
C ILE A 101 -8.18 18.23 15.81
N ASN A 102 -7.03 18.91 15.84
CA ASN A 102 -6.95 20.37 15.78
C ASN A 102 -7.56 20.94 14.49
N ASP A 103 -7.32 20.28 13.34
CA ASP A 103 -7.92 20.68 12.07
C ASP A 103 -9.46 20.60 12.12
N ILE A 104 -10.00 19.61 12.84
CA ILE A 104 -11.44 19.42 13.02
C ILE A 104 -12.00 20.48 13.99
N GLU A 105 -11.38 20.68 15.17
CA GLU A 105 -11.81 21.68 16.15
C GLU A 105 -11.91 23.08 15.53
N ASN A 106 -10.93 23.46 14.70
CA ASN A 106 -10.91 24.74 14.02
C ASN A 106 -12.00 24.91 12.95
N SER A 107 -12.50 23.82 12.39
CA SER A 107 -13.52 23.82 11.33
C SER A 107 -14.94 23.62 11.84
N MET A 108 -15.12 23.19 13.08
CA MET A 108 -16.42 22.82 13.67
C MET A 108 -17.20 24.01 14.22
N LYS A 109 -18.53 23.91 14.11
CA LYS A 109 -19.48 24.77 14.85
C LYS A 109 -19.64 24.26 16.28
N LYS A 110 -19.99 25.17 17.22
CA LYS A 110 -20.07 24.86 18.67
C LYS A 110 -21.03 23.73 19.05
N GLU A 111 -21.97 23.34 18.18
CA GLU A 111 -22.95 22.27 18.39
C GLU A 111 -23.01 21.36 17.16
N SER A 112 -21.97 20.54 16.97
CA SER A 112 -21.94 19.50 15.93
C SER A 112 -22.38 18.18 16.54
N ASN A 113 -23.21 17.40 15.84
CA ASN A 113 -23.54 16.05 16.25
C ASN A 113 -22.36 15.08 15.93
N LEU A 114 -22.35 13.91 16.56
CA LEU A 114 -21.29 12.91 16.41
C LEU A 114 -21.08 12.52 14.94
N ASP A 115 -22.15 12.38 14.16
CA ASP A 115 -22.09 12.01 12.74
C ASP A 115 -21.33 13.04 11.91
N SER A 116 -21.60 14.33 12.14
CA SER A 116 -20.88 15.42 11.47
C SER A 116 -19.41 15.43 11.82
N ILE A 117 -19.06 15.11 13.08
CA ILE A 117 -17.68 15.01 13.54
C ILE A 117 -16.97 13.86 12.84
N LEU A 118 -17.58 12.66 12.84
CA LEU A 118 -17.04 11.47 12.18
C LEU A 118 -16.88 11.68 10.68
N ALA A 119 -17.89 12.23 10.01
CA ALA A 119 -17.79 12.55 8.59
C ALA A 119 -16.65 13.52 8.30
N SER A 120 -16.46 14.55 9.14
CA SER A 120 -15.38 15.51 8.99
C SER A 120 -14.01 14.89 9.21
N VAL A 121 -13.85 14.03 10.23
CA VAL A 121 -12.60 13.29 10.48
C VAL A 121 -12.29 12.34 9.33
N TYR A 122 -13.28 11.57 8.88
CA TYR A 122 -13.15 10.66 7.74
C TYR A 122 -12.67 11.38 6.47
N GLN A 123 -13.33 12.48 6.11
CA GLN A 123 -12.92 13.30 4.96
C GLN A 123 -11.51 13.85 5.14
N LYS A 124 -11.15 14.29 6.35
CA LYS A 124 -9.83 14.83 6.64
C LYS A 124 -8.73 13.77 6.49
N ILE A 125 -9.00 12.54 6.94
CA ILE A 125 -8.08 11.40 6.78
C ILE A 125 -7.90 11.08 5.29
N ILE A 126 -8.97 11.02 4.50
CA ILE A 126 -8.90 10.82 3.05
C ILE A 126 -8.04 11.89 2.38
N LEU A 127 -8.28 13.17 2.70
CA LEU A 127 -7.48 14.26 2.16
C LEU A 127 -6.00 14.17 2.55
N LYS A 128 -5.69 13.67 3.74
CA LYS A 128 -4.30 13.48 4.19
C LYS A 128 -3.61 12.30 3.49
N PHE A 129 -4.34 11.26 3.12
CA PHE A 129 -3.81 10.19 2.27
C PHE A 129 -3.53 10.69 0.85
N GLY A 130 -4.36 11.58 0.32
CA GLY A 130 -4.30 12.03 -1.07
C GLY A 130 -4.74 10.95 -2.05
N GLU A 131 -4.48 11.19 -3.33
CA GLU A 131 -4.79 10.23 -4.40
C GLU A 131 -3.70 9.16 -4.49
N PRO A 132 -4.07 7.86 -4.59
CA PRO A 132 -3.13 6.79 -4.86
C PRO A 132 -2.56 6.89 -6.27
N GLU A 133 -1.28 6.54 -6.43
CA GLU A 133 -0.63 6.50 -7.74
C GLU A 133 -0.23 5.06 -8.11
N ALA A 134 -1.14 4.32 -8.71
CA ALA A 134 -0.83 3.01 -9.31
C ALA A 134 0.02 3.15 -10.59
N ILE A 135 0.51 2.04 -11.12
CA ILE A 135 1.15 2.03 -12.45
C ILE A 135 0.04 2.25 -13.49
N GLU A 136 0.20 3.28 -14.31
CA GLU A 136 -0.74 3.58 -15.39
C GLU A 136 -0.70 2.50 -16.47
N ASP A 137 -1.88 2.10 -16.93
CA ASP A 137 -2.04 1.14 -18.03
C ASP A 137 -2.12 1.86 -19.36
N ASP A 138 -0.99 2.35 -19.79
CA ASP A 138 -0.79 3.00 -21.09
C ASP A 138 0.21 2.21 -21.95
N ASP A 139 0.57 2.72 -23.14
CA ASP A 139 1.50 2.06 -24.05
C ASP A 139 2.95 2.49 -23.85
N ARG A 140 3.24 3.37 -22.89
CA ARG A 140 4.60 3.79 -22.59
C ARG A 140 5.37 2.66 -21.93
N ARG A 141 6.63 2.52 -22.34
CA ARG A 141 7.56 1.59 -21.68
C ARG A 141 7.82 2.04 -20.25
N LYS A 142 7.83 1.09 -19.32
CA LYS A 142 8.02 1.35 -17.88
C LYS A 142 9.10 0.47 -17.29
N ILE A 143 9.99 1.08 -16.54
CA ILE A 143 11.02 0.40 -15.74
C ILE A 143 10.67 0.63 -14.28
N VAL A 144 10.36 -0.46 -13.56
CA VAL A 144 9.80 -0.41 -12.22
C VAL A 144 10.77 -1.01 -11.22
N PHE A 145 11.39 -0.18 -10.41
CA PHE A 145 12.31 -0.59 -9.36
C PHE A 145 11.58 -0.88 -8.05
N PHE A 146 11.91 -2.00 -7.41
CA PHE A 146 11.44 -2.35 -6.07
C PHE A 146 12.60 -2.27 -5.10
N ILE A 147 12.59 -1.25 -4.24
CA ILE A 147 13.62 -1.01 -3.23
C ILE A 147 13.05 -1.17 -1.82
N GLY A 148 13.91 -1.41 -0.84
CA GLY A 148 13.48 -1.55 0.55
C GLY A 148 14.17 -2.69 1.29
N PRO A 149 13.87 -2.89 2.59
CA PRO A 149 14.55 -3.85 3.45
C PRO A 149 14.41 -5.31 3.01
N THR A 150 15.20 -6.17 3.64
CA THR A 150 15.05 -7.63 3.48
C THR A 150 13.74 -8.11 4.10
N GLY A 151 13.09 -9.07 3.44
CA GLY A 151 11.91 -9.76 3.97
C GLY A 151 10.59 -8.97 3.94
N VAL A 152 10.59 -7.78 3.32
CA VAL A 152 9.35 -6.99 3.14
C VAL A 152 8.47 -7.47 1.98
N GLY A 153 8.87 -8.48 1.22
CA GLY A 153 8.06 -9.07 0.15
C GLY A 153 8.27 -8.47 -1.24
N LYS A 154 9.43 -7.85 -1.56
CA LYS A 154 9.72 -7.27 -2.88
C LYS A 154 9.53 -8.27 -4.02
N THR A 155 10.25 -9.37 -4.00
CA THR A 155 10.21 -10.42 -5.02
C THR A 155 8.80 -10.99 -5.22
N THR A 156 8.05 -11.22 -4.11
CA THR A 156 6.66 -11.69 -4.19
C THR A 156 5.72 -10.63 -4.77
N THR A 157 5.95 -9.36 -4.45
CA THR A 157 5.17 -8.25 -5.02
C THR A 157 5.43 -8.08 -6.52
N ILE A 158 6.68 -8.24 -6.95
CA ILE A 158 7.05 -8.28 -8.37
C ILE A 158 6.29 -9.39 -9.08
N ALA A 159 6.28 -10.61 -8.53
CA ALA A 159 5.56 -11.73 -9.11
C ALA A 159 4.05 -11.43 -9.28
N LYS A 160 3.41 -10.79 -8.29
CA LYS A 160 2.00 -10.40 -8.36
C LYS A 160 1.72 -9.37 -9.46
N LEU A 161 2.50 -8.28 -9.48
CA LEU A 161 2.33 -7.24 -10.49
C LEU A 161 2.68 -7.74 -11.89
N ALA A 162 3.77 -8.51 -12.04
CA ALA A 162 4.13 -9.09 -13.33
C ALA A 162 3.05 -10.04 -13.86
N SER A 163 2.42 -10.83 -12.98
CA SER A 163 1.28 -11.68 -13.34
C SER A 163 0.08 -10.85 -13.80
N ASP A 164 -0.27 -9.80 -13.07
CA ASP A 164 -1.39 -8.92 -13.45
C ASP A 164 -1.13 -8.25 -14.80
N PHE A 165 0.05 -7.65 -15.01
CA PHE A 165 0.39 -7.00 -16.27
C PHE A 165 0.47 -7.98 -17.43
N LYS A 166 1.01 -9.19 -17.24
CA LYS A 166 1.13 -10.21 -18.30
C LYS A 166 -0.20 -10.85 -18.63
N LEU A 167 -0.96 -11.30 -17.62
CA LEU A 167 -2.14 -12.16 -17.81
C LEU A 167 -3.42 -11.34 -17.97
N THR A 168 -3.57 -10.25 -17.19
CA THR A 168 -4.81 -9.46 -17.18
C THR A 168 -4.74 -8.32 -18.19
N ARG A 169 -3.58 -7.62 -18.28
CA ARG A 169 -3.43 -6.45 -19.14
C ARG A 169 -2.73 -6.75 -20.48
N SER A 170 -2.31 -8.01 -20.69
CA SER A 170 -1.68 -8.47 -21.94
C SER A 170 -0.45 -7.67 -22.36
N LYS A 171 0.31 -7.14 -21.39
CA LYS A 171 1.57 -6.42 -21.66
C LYS A 171 2.74 -7.39 -21.82
N ASN A 172 3.74 -6.99 -22.60
CA ASN A 172 5.02 -7.69 -22.67
C ASN A 172 5.85 -7.37 -21.42
N VAL A 173 6.08 -8.38 -20.59
CA VAL A 173 6.73 -8.24 -19.28
C VAL A 173 8.10 -8.92 -19.30
N ALA A 174 9.11 -8.29 -18.69
CA ALA A 174 10.41 -8.89 -18.39
C ALA A 174 10.80 -8.56 -16.96
N MET A 175 11.75 -9.30 -16.41
CA MET A 175 12.27 -9.09 -15.08
C MET A 175 13.78 -8.95 -15.10
N ILE A 176 14.32 -8.13 -14.19
CA ILE A 176 15.76 -8.03 -13.91
C ILE A 176 15.93 -8.26 -12.41
N THR A 177 16.93 -9.04 -12.01
CA THR A 177 17.28 -9.16 -10.60
C THR A 177 18.72 -8.75 -10.34
N ALA A 178 18.90 -7.92 -9.31
CA ALA A 178 20.18 -7.58 -8.71
C ALA A 178 20.36 -8.22 -7.32
N ASP A 179 19.44 -9.09 -6.85
CA ASP A 179 19.55 -9.78 -5.55
C ASP A 179 20.38 -11.08 -5.69
N THR A 180 21.61 -10.93 -6.14
CA THR A 180 22.54 -12.04 -6.37
C THR A 180 23.16 -12.62 -5.10
N TYR A 181 23.09 -11.87 -3.99
CA TYR A 181 23.59 -12.35 -2.69
C TYR A 181 22.74 -13.47 -2.08
N ARG A 182 21.46 -13.56 -2.49
CA ARG A 182 20.52 -14.55 -1.99
C ARG A 182 20.18 -15.52 -3.12
N ILE A 183 20.93 -16.63 -3.22
CA ILE A 183 20.71 -17.67 -4.25
C ILE A 183 19.23 -18.04 -4.34
N ALA A 184 18.58 -18.28 -3.20
CA ALA A 184 17.17 -18.61 -3.14
C ALA A 184 16.23 -17.51 -3.69
N ALA A 185 16.63 -16.24 -3.67
CA ALA A 185 15.81 -15.15 -4.21
C ALA A 185 15.82 -15.16 -5.75
N VAL A 186 16.98 -15.38 -6.36
CA VAL A 186 17.11 -15.55 -7.81
C VAL A 186 16.33 -16.78 -8.28
N GLU A 187 16.43 -17.91 -7.59
CA GLU A 187 15.67 -19.13 -7.90
C GLU A 187 14.17 -18.93 -7.77
N GLN A 188 13.73 -18.20 -6.73
CA GLN A 188 12.33 -17.86 -6.52
C GLN A 188 11.79 -16.99 -7.66
N LEU A 189 12.51 -15.93 -8.07
CA LEU A 189 12.10 -15.07 -9.17
C LEU A 189 12.05 -15.85 -10.49
N ASN A 190 13.06 -16.69 -10.77
CA ASN A 190 13.11 -17.54 -11.95
C ASN A 190 11.93 -18.53 -11.98
N THR A 191 11.48 -19.03 -10.83
CA THR A 191 10.31 -19.91 -10.75
C THR A 191 9.05 -19.16 -11.19
N TYR A 192 8.80 -17.97 -10.68
CA TYR A 192 7.66 -17.15 -11.12
C TYR A 192 7.75 -16.80 -12.60
N ALA A 193 8.93 -16.37 -13.06
CA ALA A 193 9.15 -16.01 -14.46
C ALA A 193 8.90 -17.19 -15.40
N SER A 194 9.33 -18.40 -15.03
CA SER A 194 9.08 -19.62 -15.80
C SER A 194 7.59 -19.97 -15.89
N ILE A 195 6.82 -19.74 -14.80
CA ILE A 195 5.36 -19.94 -14.79
C ILE A 195 4.66 -18.96 -15.72
N LEU A 196 5.15 -17.70 -15.75
CA LEU A 196 4.58 -16.63 -16.55
C LEU A 196 5.09 -16.60 -17.99
N ASP A 197 6.08 -17.43 -18.34
CA ASP A 197 6.79 -17.39 -19.62
C ASP A 197 7.31 -15.96 -19.93
N VAL A 198 8.11 -15.42 -18.99
CA VAL A 198 8.77 -14.12 -19.11
C VAL A 198 10.28 -14.27 -18.89
N PRO A 199 11.13 -13.47 -19.57
CA PRO A 199 12.58 -13.54 -19.38
C PRO A 199 13.00 -12.90 -18.06
N VAL A 200 14.13 -13.39 -17.53
CA VAL A 200 14.80 -12.82 -16.35
C VAL A 200 16.27 -12.61 -16.70
N ASN A 201 16.73 -11.37 -16.57
CA ASN A 201 18.14 -11.05 -16.62
C ASN A 201 18.70 -10.93 -15.19
N VAL A 202 19.90 -11.44 -14.96
CA VAL A 202 20.61 -11.33 -13.68
C VAL A 202 21.76 -10.37 -13.85
N ILE A 203 21.82 -9.32 -13.04
CA ILE A 203 22.90 -8.33 -13.05
C ILE A 203 23.69 -8.40 -11.74
N TYR A 204 25.00 -8.22 -11.83
CA TYR A 204 25.93 -8.35 -10.71
C TYR A 204 26.51 -7.00 -10.26
N SER A 205 26.37 -5.98 -11.08
CA SER A 205 26.83 -4.62 -10.76
C SER A 205 25.84 -3.56 -11.22
N PRO A 206 25.81 -2.37 -10.59
CA PRO A 206 24.96 -1.25 -11.00
C PRO A 206 25.19 -0.78 -12.44
N SER A 207 26.38 -1.00 -13.01
CA SER A 207 26.73 -0.60 -14.37
C SER A 207 26.06 -1.45 -15.45
N GLU A 208 25.70 -2.69 -15.13
CA GLU A 208 25.09 -3.64 -16.09
C GLU A 208 23.61 -3.35 -16.36
N ILE A 209 22.96 -2.50 -15.54
CA ILE A 209 21.49 -2.28 -15.62
C ILE A 209 21.06 -1.69 -16.98
N VAL A 210 21.82 -0.75 -17.52
CA VAL A 210 21.48 -0.08 -18.78
C VAL A 210 21.50 -1.07 -19.93
N GLU A 211 22.61 -1.85 -20.07
CA GLU A 211 22.76 -2.88 -21.08
C GLU A 211 21.65 -3.94 -20.96
N SER A 212 21.37 -4.40 -19.74
CA SER A 212 20.28 -5.37 -19.49
C SER A 212 18.91 -4.84 -19.89
N ILE A 213 18.61 -3.55 -19.70
CA ILE A 213 17.36 -2.93 -20.14
C ILE A 213 17.31 -2.80 -21.67
N GLU A 214 18.44 -2.49 -22.31
CA GLU A 214 18.54 -2.39 -23.79
C GLU A 214 18.31 -3.76 -24.45
N GLU A 215 18.86 -4.85 -23.88
CA GLU A 215 18.57 -6.22 -24.34
C GLU A 215 17.08 -6.57 -24.27
N LEU A 216 16.34 -5.95 -23.37
CA LEU A 216 14.91 -6.15 -23.17
C LEU A 216 14.07 -5.06 -23.87
N SER A 217 14.56 -4.45 -24.96
CA SER A 217 13.92 -3.32 -25.68
C SER A 217 12.50 -3.63 -26.18
N ASP A 218 12.18 -4.88 -26.48
CA ASP A 218 10.86 -5.32 -26.94
C ASP A 218 9.81 -5.43 -25.83
N TYR A 219 10.22 -5.25 -24.56
CA TYR A 219 9.33 -5.39 -23.39
C TYR A 219 8.83 -4.03 -22.93
N GLN A 220 7.50 -3.94 -22.72
CA GLN A 220 6.81 -2.73 -22.24
C GLN A 220 6.98 -2.52 -20.76
N MET A 221 7.01 -3.61 -19.98
CA MET A 221 7.10 -3.59 -18.52
C MET A 221 8.34 -4.35 -18.06
N ILE A 222 9.29 -3.66 -17.45
CA ILE A 222 10.49 -4.26 -16.89
C ILE A 222 10.47 -4.06 -15.36
N PHE A 223 10.33 -5.16 -14.63
CA PHE A 223 10.36 -5.17 -13.17
C PHE A 223 11.76 -5.48 -12.66
N VAL A 224 12.32 -4.60 -11.84
CA VAL A 224 13.68 -4.72 -11.30
C VAL A 224 13.63 -5.08 -9.82
N ASP A 225 14.01 -6.32 -9.49
CA ASP A 225 14.16 -6.79 -8.10
C ASP A 225 15.53 -6.40 -7.56
N THR A 226 15.56 -5.55 -6.55
CA THR A 226 16.80 -5.17 -5.89
C THR A 226 17.03 -6.00 -4.63
N ALA A 227 18.30 -6.20 -4.29
CA ALA A 227 18.64 -6.86 -3.04
C ALA A 227 18.01 -6.14 -1.84
N GLY A 228 17.33 -6.91 -0.99
CA GLY A 228 16.83 -6.40 0.28
C GLY A 228 17.98 -6.07 1.20
N ARG A 229 18.10 -4.82 1.61
CA ARG A 229 19.24 -4.35 2.41
C ARG A 229 18.78 -3.68 3.69
N SER A 230 19.57 -3.89 4.75
CA SER A 230 19.38 -3.11 5.97
C SER A 230 19.63 -1.63 5.65
N HIS A 231 18.74 -0.75 6.09
CA HIS A 231 18.93 0.71 6.01
C HIS A 231 20.23 1.21 6.67
N LYS A 232 20.90 0.36 7.46
CA LYS A 232 22.17 0.63 8.13
C LYS A 232 23.40 0.38 7.24
N ASN A 233 23.26 -0.34 6.13
CA ASN A 233 24.36 -0.61 5.21
C ASN A 233 24.34 0.43 4.08
N THR A 234 25.26 1.41 4.20
CA THR A 234 25.33 2.55 3.28
C THR A 234 25.83 2.15 1.90
N GLU A 235 26.85 1.28 1.79
CA GLU A 235 27.43 0.85 0.51
C GLU A 235 26.37 0.23 -0.40
N GLN A 236 25.62 -0.70 0.16
CA GLN A 236 24.61 -1.45 -0.60
C GLN A 236 23.38 -0.59 -0.97
N ARG A 237 23.06 0.43 -0.17
CA ARG A 237 22.07 1.44 -0.52
C ARG A 237 22.58 2.29 -1.69
N ASP A 238 23.84 2.68 -1.65
CA ASP A 238 24.46 3.53 -2.65
C ASP A 238 24.53 2.81 -4.01
N GLU A 239 24.77 1.48 -4.04
CA GLU A 239 24.65 0.63 -5.25
C GLU A 239 23.24 0.72 -5.89
N ILE A 240 22.17 0.69 -5.08
CA ILE A 240 20.79 0.82 -5.60
C ILE A 240 20.56 2.23 -6.17
N ILE A 241 21.04 3.26 -5.48
CA ILE A 241 20.91 4.65 -5.93
C ILE A 241 21.72 4.87 -7.23
N GLU A 242 22.91 4.30 -7.32
CA GLU A 242 23.73 4.32 -8.53
C GLU A 242 23.03 3.64 -9.70
N MET A 243 22.49 2.44 -9.49
CA MET A 243 21.73 1.69 -10.51
C MET A 243 20.56 2.52 -11.07
N ILE A 244 19.76 3.13 -10.21
CA ILE A 244 18.65 3.99 -10.63
C ILE A 244 19.16 5.24 -11.35
N SER A 245 20.26 5.81 -10.89
CA SER A 245 20.89 6.98 -11.51
C SER A 245 21.43 6.67 -12.89
N ASN A 246 22.02 5.49 -13.10
CA ASN A 246 22.52 5.05 -14.40
C ASN A 246 21.36 4.99 -15.43
N VAL A 247 20.21 4.46 -15.04
CA VAL A 247 19.03 4.43 -15.92
C VAL A 247 18.47 5.83 -16.16
N ARG A 248 18.39 6.69 -15.14
CA ARG A 248 17.92 8.08 -15.29
C ARG A 248 18.79 8.93 -16.22
N ASN A 249 20.10 8.63 -16.26
CA ASN A 249 21.08 9.38 -17.05
C ASN A 249 21.33 8.75 -18.43
N SER A 250 20.70 7.63 -18.76
CA SER A 250 20.77 6.98 -20.06
C SER A 250 19.76 7.58 -21.03
N ASP A 251 19.92 7.27 -22.32
CA ASP A 251 19.02 7.68 -23.39
C ASP A 251 17.78 6.75 -23.53
N ILE A 252 17.49 5.93 -22.53
CA ILE A 252 16.35 5.00 -22.55
C ILE A 252 15.04 5.80 -22.45
N ASP A 253 14.20 5.71 -23.48
CA ASP A 253 12.86 6.29 -23.48
C ASP A 253 11.87 5.40 -22.73
N ALA A 254 11.74 5.60 -21.41
CA ALA A 254 10.84 4.89 -20.55
C ALA A 254 10.48 5.69 -19.29
N ASP A 255 9.30 5.45 -18.73
CA ASP A 255 8.92 5.96 -17.41
C ASP A 255 9.61 5.14 -16.32
N ILE A 256 10.37 5.81 -15.46
CA ILE A 256 11.06 5.17 -14.33
C ILE A 256 10.19 5.32 -13.08
N ILE A 257 9.69 4.20 -12.58
CA ILE A 257 8.87 4.13 -11.37
C ILE A 257 9.69 3.44 -10.27
N ILE A 258 9.68 4.01 -9.08
CA ILE A 258 10.39 3.45 -7.93
C ILE A 258 9.37 3.18 -6.83
N PHE A 259 9.26 1.93 -6.39
CA PHE A 259 8.48 1.56 -5.22
C PHE A 259 9.39 1.37 -4.01
N LEU A 260 9.18 2.18 -2.97
CA LEU A 260 9.73 1.91 -1.65
C LEU A 260 8.78 0.95 -0.94
N VAL A 261 9.19 -0.32 -0.88
CA VAL A 261 8.42 -1.42 -0.31
C VAL A 261 8.70 -1.54 1.17
N MET A 262 7.64 -1.49 1.98
CA MET A 262 7.72 -1.62 3.44
C MET A 262 6.63 -2.57 3.95
N SER A 263 6.94 -3.35 4.98
CA SER A 263 5.92 -4.11 5.71
C SER A 263 5.21 -3.20 6.72
N VAL A 264 3.88 -3.25 6.78
CA VAL A 264 3.09 -2.51 7.80
C VAL A 264 3.41 -2.96 9.23
N THR A 265 3.93 -4.18 9.41
CA THR A 265 4.33 -4.71 10.72
C THR A 265 5.66 -4.14 11.22
N THR A 266 6.33 -3.31 10.41
CA THR A 266 7.57 -2.64 10.80
C THR A 266 7.27 -1.49 11.76
N LYS A 267 8.07 -1.36 12.83
CA LYS A 267 7.93 -0.25 13.79
C LYS A 267 8.06 1.10 13.08
N TYR A 268 7.22 2.06 13.44
CA TYR A 268 7.20 3.40 12.85
C TYR A 268 8.60 4.05 12.75
N ARG A 269 9.39 3.97 13.84
CA ARG A 269 10.75 4.53 13.87
C ARG A 269 11.68 3.91 12.83
N ASP A 270 11.57 2.60 12.60
CA ASP A 270 12.38 1.91 11.61
C ASP A 270 11.92 2.25 10.19
N MET A 271 10.62 2.42 9.97
CA MET A 271 10.08 2.90 8.69
C MET A 271 10.59 4.31 8.36
N VAL A 272 10.63 5.22 9.34
CA VAL A 272 11.22 6.56 9.17
C VAL A 272 12.69 6.47 8.75
N ASN A 273 13.49 5.63 9.43
CA ASN A 273 14.90 5.44 9.08
C ASN A 273 15.08 4.88 7.65
N ILE A 274 14.16 4.01 7.21
CA ILE A 274 14.14 3.48 5.83
C ILE A 274 13.86 4.60 4.84
N CYS A 275 12.84 5.44 5.10
CA CYS A 275 12.51 6.58 4.24
C CYS A 275 13.66 7.57 4.13
N ASP A 276 14.33 7.87 5.26
CA ASP A 276 15.48 8.78 5.30
C ASP A 276 16.67 8.22 4.51
N ALA A 277 16.89 6.91 4.52
CA ALA A 277 17.95 6.26 3.77
C ALA A 277 17.80 6.44 2.24
N TYR A 278 16.56 6.54 1.74
CA TYR A 278 16.28 6.72 0.31
C TYR A 278 15.84 8.13 -0.07
N LYS A 279 15.96 9.10 0.82
CA LYS A 279 15.55 10.49 0.59
C LYS A 279 16.23 11.14 -0.62
N SER A 280 17.46 10.74 -0.95
CA SER A 280 18.21 11.25 -2.11
C SER A 280 17.61 10.89 -3.46
N LEU A 281 16.72 9.89 -3.54
CA LEU A 281 16.03 9.53 -4.78
C LEU A 281 15.00 10.58 -5.24
N ASN A 282 14.60 11.50 -4.36
CA ASN A 282 13.68 12.61 -4.58
C ASN A 282 12.25 12.23 -5.03
N SER A 283 12.06 11.06 -5.65
CA SER A 283 10.75 10.60 -6.14
C SER A 283 10.68 9.08 -6.02
N TYR A 284 9.76 8.61 -5.20
CA TYR A 284 9.33 7.21 -5.08
C TYR A 284 7.87 7.15 -4.67
N ARG A 285 7.24 6.01 -4.92
CA ARG A 285 5.88 5.69 -4.44
C ARG A 285 5.97 4.70 -3.30
N LEU A 286 5.07 4.80 -2.34
CA LEU A 286 5.00 3.89 -1.19
C LEU A 286 4.20 2.65 -1.56
N LEU A 287 4.74 1.48 -1.25
CA LEU A 287 4.07 0.20 -1.38
C LEU A 287 4.12 -0.52 -0.03
N PHE A 288 2.95 -0.87 0.51
CA PHE A 288 2.86 -1.52 1.80
C PHE A 288 2.44 -2.98 1.66
N THR A 289 3.15 -3.86 2.36
CA THR A 289 2.93 -5.30 2.32
C THR A 289 2.49 -5.83 3.68
N LYS A 290 1.94 -7.04 3.68
CA LYS A 290 1.60 -7.81 4.88
C LYS A 290 0.49 -7.16 5.71
N LEU A 291 -0.53 -6.62 5.03
CA LEU A 291 -1.69 -6.07 5.72
C LEU A 291 -2.48 -7.16 6.46
N ASP A 292 -2.34 -8.41 6.05
CA ASP A 292 -2.90 -9.60 6.67
C ASP A 292 -2.23 -10.01 7.99
N GLU A 293 -1.05 -9.46 8.29
CA GLU A 293 -0.29 -9.76 9.52
C GLU A 293 -0.58 -8.77 10.67
N THR A 294 -1.46 -7.76 10.48
CA THR A 294 -1.73 -6.72 11.50
C THR A 294 -3.15 -6.18 11.40
N ASP A 295 -3.73 -5.85 12.54
CA ASP A 295 -5.02 -5.15 12.65
C ASP A 295 -4.85 -3.62 12.61
N SER A 296 -3.61 -3.11 12.64
CA SER A 296 -3.30 -1.68 12.74
C SER A 296 -2.70 -1.15 11.44
N VAL A 297 -3.34 -0.15 10.83
CA VAL A 297 -2.90 0.46 9.57
C VAL A 297 -2.40 1.91 9.72
N GLY A 298 -2.29 2.40 10.95
CA GLY A 298 -1.90 3.79 11.24
C GLY A 298 -0.50 4.15 10.74
N ASN A 299 0.40 3.18 10.67
CA ASN A 299 1.74 3.40 10.14
C ASN A 299 1.74 3.78 8.65
N ILE A 300 0.73 3.37 7.88
CA ILE A 300 0.56 3.81 6.48
C ILE A 300 0.34 5.32 6.43
N LEU A 301 -0.58 5.84 7.25
CA LEU A 301 -0.84 7.27 7.36
C LEU A 301 0.37 8.04 7.90
N ASN A 302 1.03 7.50 8.92
CA ASN A 302 2.21 8.10 9.52
C ASN A 302 3.32 8.32 8.48
N ILE A 303 3.63 7.31 7.69
CA ILE A 303 4.68 7.36 6.66
C ILE A 303 4.27 8.25 5.48
N LYS A 304 3.00 8.19 5.06
CA LYS A 304 2.47 9.11 4.06
C LYS A 304 2.66 10.58 4.47
N LEU A 305 2.32 10.91 5.71
CA LEU A 305 2.46 12.27 6.24
C LEU A 305 3.91 12.66 6.52
N TYR A 306 4.77 11.69 6.81
CA TYR A 306 6.20 11.93 7.01
C TYR A 306 6.92 12.25 5.70
N THR A 307 6.66 11.47 4.66
CA THR A 307 7.39 11.55 3.38
C THR A 307 6.75 12.49 2.37
N GLY A 308 5.43 12.65 2.42
CA GLY A 308 4.64 13.28 1.35
C GLY A 308 4.50 12.42 0.09
N ALA A 309 5.22 11.30 -0.02
CA ALA A 309 5.21 10.43 -1.20
C ALA A 309 3.82 9.79 -1.42
N PRO A 310 3.39 9.60 -2.67
CA PRO A 310 2.11 8.95 -2.96
C PRO A 310 2.15 7.47 -2.56
N ILE A 311 0.99 6.95 -2.14
CA ILE A 311 0.80 5.52 -1.88
C ILE A 311 0.30 4.88 -3.16
N SER A 312 0.75 3.66 -3.46
CA SER A 312 0.43 2.98 -4.72
C SER A 312 -0.36 1.69 -4.52
N TYR A 313 0.28 0.69 -3.95
CA TYR A 313 -0.31 -0.65 -3.76
C TYR A 313 -0.21 -1.11 -2.31
N THR A 314 -1.10 -2.05 -1.97
CA THR A 314 -1.03 -2.83 -0.73
C THR A 314 -1.11 -4.32 -1.03
N THR A 315 -0.45 -5.16 -0.23
CA THR A 315 -0.61 -6.61 -0.31
C THR A 315 -1.18 -7.16 1.00
N CYS A 316 -2.09 -8.13 0.87
CA CYS A 316 -2.86 -8.72 1.97
C CYS A 316 -2.85 -10.25 1.95
N GLY A 317 -1.67 -10.87 1.70
CA GLY A 317 -1.52 -12.32 1.68
C GLY A 317 -0.40 -12.80 0.79
N GLN A 318 -0.33 -14.12 0.57
CA GLN A 318 0.76 -14.78 -0.14
C GLN A 318 0.39 -15.26 -1.54
N ASN A 319 -0.89 -15.22 -1.93
CA ASN A 319 -1.33 -15.69 -3.23
C ASN A 319 -0.86 -14.79 -4.37
N VAL A 320 -0.42 -15.41 -5.46
CA VAL A 320 0.00 -14.73 -6.68
C VAL A 320 -0.97 -15.18 -7.80
N PRO A 321 -1.65 -14.27 -8.48
CA PRO A 321 -1.51 -12.78 -8.45
C PRO A 321 -2.41 -12.06 -7.46
N ASP A 322 -3.35 -12.71 -6.76
CA ASP A 322 -4.60 -12.15 -6.24
C ASP A 322 -4.43 -11.19 -5.04
N ASP A 323 -3.42 -11.40 -4.18
CA ASP A 323 -3.29 -10.67 -2.92
C ASP A 323 -2.53 -9.33 -3.07
N ILE A 324 -2.83 -8.57 -4.11
CA ILE A 324 -2.34 -7.20 -4.31
C ILE A 324 -3.43 -6.32 -4.90
N ASP A 325 -3.62 -5.15 -4.31
CA ASP A 325 -4.60 -4.16 -4.77
C ASP A 325 -3.95 -2.76 -4.86
N SER A 326 -4.45 -1.93 -5.77
CA SER A 326 -4.26 -0.49 -5.66
C SER A 326 -4.92 0.00 -4.37
N VAL A 327 -4.28 0.97 -3.70
CA VAL A 327 -4.74 1.43 -2.40
C VAL A 327 -6.15 2.00 -2.47
N ASP A 328 -7.06 1.44 -1.67
CA ASP A 328 -8.36 2.04 -1.37
C ASP A 328 -8.24 2.94 -0.13
N VAL A 329 -8.10 4.24 -0.38
CA VAL A 329 -7.98 5.26 0.67
C VAL A 329 -9.22 5.28 1.58
N GLN A 330 -10.40 4.99 1.03
CA GLN A 330 -11.64 4.96 1.81
C GLN A 330 -11.64 3.78 2.79
N LYS A 331 -11.17 2.62 2.34
CA LYS A 331 -11.01 1.43 3.20
C LYS A 331 -10.00 1.69 4.30
N LEU A 332 -8.84 2.28 3.99
CA LEU A 332 -7.84 2.65 5.00
C LEU A 332 -8.39 3.67 6.02
N ALA A 333 -9.10 4.70 5.56
CA ALA A 333 -9.68 5.70 6.45
C ALA A 333 -10.74 5.09 7.39
N LYS A 334 -11.52 4.13 6.91
CA LYS A 334 -12.48 3.38 7.74
C LYS A 334 -11.79 2.53 8.80
N SER A 335 -10.77 1.76 8.40
CA SER A 335 -10.00 0.92 9.34
C SER A 335 -9.37 1.76 10.45
N LEU A 336 -8.86 2.95 10.15
CA LEU A 336 -8.32 3.88 11.15
C LEU A 336 -9.36 4.36 12.17
N LEU A 337 -10.62 4.39 11.79
CA LEU A 337 -11.74 4.79 12.67
C LEU A 337 -12.43 3.57 13.31
N GLY A 338 -11.94 2.36 13.08
CA GLY A 338 -12.45 1.13 13.66
C GLY A 338 -13.59 0.48 12.88
N GLY A 339 -13.78 0.83 11.58
CA GLY A 339 -14.70 0.14 10.66
C GLY A 339 -13.98 -0.97 9.89
N GLU A 340 -14.69 -2.06 9.62
CA GLU A 340 -14.27 -3.15 8.74
C GLU A 340 -14.49 -2.81 7.25
#